data_f883b4ec592cd32f7b37566f0d696425
#
_entry.id   f883b4ec592cd32f7b37566f0d696425
#
_cell.length_a   1.000
_cell.length_b   1.000
_cell.length_c   1.000
_cell.angle_alpha   90.00
_cell.angle_beta   90.00
_cell.angle_gamma   90.00
#
_symmetry.space_group_name_H-M   'P 1'
#
loop_
_entity.id
_entity.type
_entity.pdbx_description
1 polymer ?
#
loop_
_entity_poly.entity_id
_entity_poly.type
_entity_poly.pdbx_seq_one_letter_code
_entity_poly.pdbx_strand_id
1 'polypeptide(L)'
;YRRQRQMCIETAIKAGTLILETQQSCDVTYRLYDYDRPGTDGKLRPLHIEQSLDCINFNAQAPTDGTVTAPEVDGVTELESNPCYTVDRVRVNGSKTLDQRWPFMCLSVIDGEGTVCGDPVHKGSHLLAPSTVSTIDLEGQMELIISHL
;
A
#
# COMPACT_ATOMS: atom_id res chain seq x y z
N TYR A 1 9.86 -6.96 24.99
CA TYR A 1 10.67 -7.64 23.96
C TYR A 1 9.85 -8.69 23.18
N ARG A 2 9.04 -9.49 23.86
CA ARG A 2 8.16 -10.47 23.22
C ARG A 2 7.01 -9.85 22.42
N ARG A 3 6.48 -8.69 22.84
CA ARG A 3 5.37 -8.01 22.16
C ARG A 3 5.80 -7.34 20.86
N GLN A 4 7.01 -6.82 20.78
CA GLN A 4 7.55 -6.24 19.54
C GLN A 4 7.85 -7.29 18.48
N ARG A 5 8.19 -8.52 18.85
CA ARG A 5 8.32 -9.63 17.90
C ARG A 5 7.00 -10.06 17.26
N GLN A 6 5.87 -9.81 17.91
CA GLN A 6 4.54 -10.12 17.36
C GLN A 6 4.04 -9.07 16.37
N MET A 7 4.68 -7.91 16.31
CA MET A 7 4.30 -6.80 15.43
C MET A 7 5.20 -6.67 14.19
N CYS A 8 6.15 -7.57 13.99
CA CYS A 8 6.88 -7.61 12.73
C CYS A 8 5.95 -8.10 11.63
N ILE A 9 5.88 -7.35 10.54
CA ILE A 9 5.11 -7.69 9.33
C ILE A 9 5.39 -9.15 8.92
N GLU A 10 6.65 -9.58 8.98
CA GLU A 10 7.10 -10.92 8.63
C GLU A 10 6.48 -12.03 9.49
N THR A 11 6.15 -11.75 10.74
CA THR A 11 5.51 -12.75 11.62
C THR A 11 3.99 -12.68 11.63
N ALA A 12 3.42 -11.56 11.20
CA ALA A 12 1.99 -11.35 11.13
C ALA A 12 1.37 -11.84 9.81
N ILE A 13 2.15 -11.79 8.70
CA ILE A 13 1.69 -12.21 7.39
C ILE A 13 1.78 -13.73 7.29
N LYS A 14 0.63 -14.38 7.23
CA LYS A 14 0.53 -15.84 7.09
C LYS A 14 0.01 -16.23 5.71
N ALA A 15 0.04 -17.51 5.41
CA ALA A 15 -0.54 -18.06 4.17
C ALA A 15 -1.99 -17.60 3.99
N GLY A 16 -2.33 -17.16 2.78
CA GLY A 16 -3.65 -16.66 2.44
C GLY A 16 -3.86 -15.15 2.66
N THR A 17 -2.85 -14.44 3.16
CA THR A 17 -2.90 -12.98 3.28
C THR A 17 -2.42 -12.34 1.98
N LEU A 18 -3.24 -11.44 1.41
CA LEU A 18 -2.87 -10.56 0.32
C LEU A 18 -2.44 -9.22 0.91
N ILE A 19 -1.32 -8.69 0.46
CA ILE A 19 -0.81 -7.39 0.90
C ILE A 19 -0.64 -6.50 -0.32
N LEU A 20 -1.04 -5.25 -0.17
CA LEU A 20 -0.62 -4.17 -1.04
C LEU A 20 0.36 -3.31 -0.26
N GLU A 21 1.57 -3.20 -0.77
CA GLU A 21 2.64 -2.40 -0.16
C GLU A 21 2.85 -1.13 -0.98
N THR A 22 2.66 0.02 -0.34
CA THR A 22 3.00 1.33 -0.90
C THR A 22 4.26 1.83 -0.21
N GLN A 23 5.31 2.07 -1.00
CA GLN A 23 6.59 2.54 -0.47
C GLN A 23 7.24 3.56 -1.41
N GLN A 24 8.13 4.37 -0.86
CA GLN A 24 9.03 5.18 -1.69
C GLN A 24 9.97 4.28 -2.51
N SER A 25 10.35 4.72 -3.70
CA SER A 25 11.32 4.02 -4.54
C SER A 25 12.67 3.97 -3.82
N CYS A 26 13.03 2.80 -3.30
CA CYS A 26 14.27 2.55 -2.60
C CYS A 26 14.67 1.08 -2.78
N ASP A 27 15.94 0.83 -3.08
CA ASP A 27 16.49 -0.52 -3.24
C ASP A 27 17.11 -1.08 -1.95
N VAL A 28 17.10 -0.29 -0.87
CA VAL A 28 17.63 -0.72 0.43
C VAL A 28 16.62 -1.58 1.16
N THR A 29 17.01 -2.80 1.48
CA THR A 29 16.22 -3.73 2.28
C THR A 29 17.02 -4.21 3.48
N TYR A 30 16.55 -3.91 4.68
CA TYR A 30 17.12 -4.45 5.91
C TYR A 30 16.23 -5.56 6.44
N ARG A 31 16.72 -6.83 6.38
CA ARG A 31 16.01 -8.01 6.85
C ARG A 31 16.25 -8.23 8.32
N LEU A 32 15.20 -8.14 9.10
CA LEU A 32 15.23 -8.46 10.52
C LEU A 32 14.97 -9.96 10.76
N TYR A 33 14.12 -10.56 9.92
CA TYR A 33 13.75 -11.97 9.93
C TYR A 33 13.35 -12.43 8.52
N ASP A 34 13.62 -13.65 8.14
CA ASP A 34 13.39 -14.14 6.77
C ASP A 34 12.86 -15.59 6.68
N TYR A 35 12.28 -16.13 7.75
CA TYR A 35 11.69 -17.49 7.78
C TYR A 35 12.66 -18.60 7.32
N ASP A 36 13.95 -18.42 7.46
CA ASP A 36 14.99 -19.34 6.98
C ASP A 36 14.86 -19.70 5.49
N ARG A 37 14.33 -18.76 4.67
CA ARG A 37 14.18 -18.99 3.24
C ARG A 37 15.55 -18.99 2.54
N PRO A 38 15.84 -20.04 1.75
CA PRO A 38 17.06 -20.04 0.94
C PRO A 38 16.95 -19.00 -0.20
N GLY A 39 18.06 -18.35 -0.49
CA GLY A 39 18.23 -17.57 -1.70
C GLY A 39 18.34 -18.45 -2.95
N THR A 40 18.56 -17.84 -4.09
CA THR A 40 18.75 -18.52 -5.39
C THR A 40 20.00 -19.40 -5.41
N ASP A 41 20.96 -19.14 -4.54
CA ASP A 41 22.21 -19.92 -4.33
C ASP A 41 22.06 -21.07 -3.32
N GLY A 42 20.84 -21.29 -2.79
CA GLY A 42 20.54 -22.32 -1.80
C GLY A 42 21.02 -21.99 -0.38
N LYS A 43 21.62 -20.83 -0.14
CA LYS A 43 22.05 -20.37 1.18
C LYS A 43 20.99 -19.48 1.81
N LEU A 44 20.96 -19.41 3.15
CA LEU A 44 20.10 -18.46 3.86
C LEU A 44 20.51 -17.03 3.50
N ARG A 45 19.51 -16.19 3.26
CA ARG A 45 19.76 -14.78 2.99
C ARG A 45 20.26 -14.08 4.24
N PRO A 46 21.23 -13.14 4.14
CA PRO A 46 21.77 -12.44 5.30
C PRO A 46 20.70 -11.61 5.98
N LEU A 47 20.71 -11.58 7.31
CA LEU A 47 19.95 -10.65 8.11
C LEU A 47 20.78 -9.39 8.36
N HIS A 48 20.10 -8.25 8.52
CA HIS A 48 20.69 -6.93 8.70
C HIS A 48 20.23 -6.34 10.05
N ILE A 49 20.49 -7.07 11.14
CA ILE A 49 19.93 -6.77 12.47
C ILE A 49 20.37 -5.38 12.95
N GLU A 50 21.66 -5.06 12.87
CA GLU A 50 22.21 -3.77 13.34
C GLU A 50 21.64 -2.61 12.52
N GLN A 51 21.66 -2.68 11.20
CA GLN A 51 21.11 -1.66 10.32
C GLN A 51 19.59 -1.49 10.52
N SER A 52 18.89 -2.59 10.78
CA SER A 52 17.46 -2.53 11.11
C SER A 52 17.21 -1.79 12.41
N LEU A 53 18.03 -2.03 13.44
CA LEU A 53 17.92 -1.35 14.71
C LEU A 53 18.20 0.15 14.60
N ASP A 54 19.15 0.54 13.76
CA ASP A 54 19.49 1.96 13.51
C ASP A 54 18.35 2.72 12.81
N CYS A 55 17.54 2.03 12.00
CA CYS A 55 16.43 2.63 11.27
C CYS A 55 15.11 2.65 12.05
N ILE A 56 14.96 1.80 13.06
CA ILE A 56 13.69 1.70 13.81
C ILE A 56 13.55 2.88 14.78
N ASN A 57 12.46 3.63 14.64
CA ASN A 57 12.09 4.61 15.65
C ASN A 57 11.38 3.92 16.82
N PHE A 58 12.12 3.60 17.87
CA PHE A 58 11.58 2.95 19.07
C PHE A 58 10.65 3.83 19.88
N ASN A 59 10.64 5.14 19.64
CA ASN A 59 9.77 6.09 20.34
C ASN A 59 8.44 6.30 19.57
N ALA A 60 8.32 5.79 18.35
CA ALA A 60 7.08 5.85 17.61
C ALA A 60 6.02 5.00 18.34
N GLN A 61 4.93 5.63 18.70
CA GLN A 61 3.75 4.91 19.18
C GLN A 61 2.92 4.53 17.95
N ALA A 62 2.90 3.25 17.61
CA ALA A 62 1.97 2.78 16.62
C ALA A 62 0.52 3.03 17.11
N PRO A 63 -0.36 3.57 16.28
CA PRO A 63 -1.79 3.53 16.58
C PRO A 63 -2.19 2.07 16.78
N THR A 64 -3.02 1.83 17.74
CA THR A 64 -3.35 0.64 18.49
C THR A 64 -3.27 -0.74 17.83
N ASP A 65 -3.96 -0.99 16.72
CA ASP A 65 -4.06 -2.33 16.11
C ASP A 65 -3.97 -2.33 14.58
N GLY A 66 -3.71 -1.15 13.98
CA GLY A 66 -3.68 -0.98 12.53
C GLY A 66 -5.06 -0.91 11.88
N THR A 67 -6.13 -0.88 12.67
CA THR A 67 -7.48 -0.66 12.15
C THR A 67 -7.62 0.77 11.63
N VAL A 68 -8.08 0.90 10.39
CA VAL A 68 -8.37 2.20 9.79
C VAL A 68 -9.60 2.79 10.48
N THR A 69 -9.40 3.90 11.19
CA THR A 69 -10.46 4.65 11.88
C THR A 69 -10.83 5.96 11.17
N ALA A 70 -10.13 6.31 10.09
CA ALA A 70 -10.43 7.49 9.30
C ALA A 70 -11.85 7.39 8.71
N PRO A 71 -12.63 8.49 8.73
CA PRO A 71 -13.98 8.49 8.18
C PRO A 71 -13.93 8.33 6.66
N GLU A 72 -14.88 7.60 6.12
CA GLU A 72 -15.12 7.58 4.69
C GLU A 72 -15.97 8.80 4.30
N VAL A 73 -15.47 9.62 3.39
CA VAL A 73 -16.18 10.78 2.85
C VAL A 73 -16.32 10.59 1.34
N ASP A 74 -17.55 10.56 0.88
CA ASP A 74 -17.85 10.35 -0.55
C ASP A 74 -17.08 9.14 -1.16
N GLY A 75 -17.09 8.01 -0.45
CA GLY A 75 -16.41 6.78 -0.88
C GLY A 75 -14.88 6.84 -0.81
N VAL A 76 -14.27 7.90 -0.26
CA VAL A 76 -12.82 8.04 -0.09
C VAL A 76 -12.47 7.96 1.40
N THR A 77 -11.48 7.14 1.73
CA THR A 77 -10.92 7.04 3.08
C THR A 77 -9.41 7.26 2.98
N GLU A 78 -8.89 8.32 3.60
CA GLU A 78 -7.44 8.50 3.74
C GLU A 78 -6.89 7.44 4.70
N LEU A 79 -5.99 6.60 4.21
CA LEU A 79 -5.36 5.53 4.99
C LEU A 79 -4.09 6.00 5.66
N GLU A 80 -3.30 6.79 4.94
CA GLU A 80 -2.03 7.33 5.39
C GLU A 80 -1.73 8.61 4.63
N SER A 81 -1.20 9.62 5.32
CA SER A 81 -0.69 10.84 4.70
C SER A 81 0.56 11.30 5.45
N ASN A 82 1.64 11.45 4.73
CA ASN A 82 2.93 11.89 5.25
C ASN A 82 3.65 12.80 4.23
N PRO A 83 4.79 13.42 4.57
CA PRO A 83 5.49 14.33 3.64
C PRO A 83 5.96 13.70 2.33
N CYS A 84 5.93 12.39 2.20
CA CYS A 84 6.45 11.67 1.04
C CYS A 84 5.37 11.15 0.12
N TYR A 85 4.21 10.78 0.67
CA TYR A 85 3.06 10.29 -0.11
C TYR A 85 1.77 10.28 0.71
N THR A 86 0.66 10.21 0.00
CA THR A 86 -0.67 9.93 0.56
C THR A 86 -1.22 8.63 -0.05
N VAL A 87 -1.95 7.86 0.74
CA VAL A 87 -2.62 6.63 0.32
C VAL A 87 -4.08 6.69 0.70
N ASP A 88 -4.94 6.57 -0.29
CA ASP A 88 -6.39 6.58 -0.14
C ASP A 88 -6.99 5.24 -0.56
N ARG A 89 -8.02 4.83 0.15
CA ARG A 89 -8.93 3.79 -0.30
C ARG A 89 -10.15 4.45 -0.95
N VAL A 90 -10.47 4.07 -2.16
CA VAL A 90 -11.61 4.58 -2.92
C VAL A 90 -12.59 3.46 -3.21
N ARG A 91 -13.84 3.64 -2.81
CA ARG A 91 -14.95 2.76 -3.15
C ARG A 91 -15.81 3.41 -4.21
N VAL A 92 -16.00 2.69 -5.31
CA VAL A 92 -16.87 3.09 -6.41
C VAL A 92 -18.08 2.18 -6.45
N ASN A 93 -19.25 2.80 -6.45
CA ASN A 93 -20.53 2.11 -6.64
C ASN A 93 -21.38 2.95 -7.60
N GLY A 94 -21.25 2.69 -8.89
CA GLY A 94 -21.82 3.48 -9.97
C GLY A 94 -20.72 4.30 -10.65
N SER A 95 -20.69 5.62 -10.48
CA SER A 95 -19.71 6.50 -11.10
C SER A 95 -19.06 7.45 -10.10
N LYS A 96 -17.80 7.76 -10.31
CA LYS A 96 -17.04 8.71 -9.51
C LYS A 96 -15.95 9.36 -10.37
N THR A 97 -15.78 10.68 -10.24
CA THR A 97 -14.67 11.40 -10.85
C THR A 97 -13.70 11.87 -9.77
N LEU A 98 -12.43 11.63 -9.97
CA LEU A 98 -11.34 12.08 -9.11
C LEU A 98 -10.55 13.19 -9.82
N ASP A 99 -10.17 14.22 -9.10
CA ASP A 99 -9.23 15.21 -9.58
C ASP A 99 -7.79 14.64 -9.55
N GLN A 100 -7.06 14.82 -10.65
CA GLN A 100 -5.64 14.51 -10.71
C GLN A 100 -4.84 15.84 -10.73
N ARG A 101 -4.15 16.13 -9.64
CA ARG A 101 -3.40 17.38 -9.41
C ARG A 101 -1.91 17.15 -9.15
N TRP A 102 -1.51 15.92 -9.01
CA TRP A 102 -0.16 15.51 -8.64
C TRP A 102 0.68 15.17 -9.88
N PRO A 103 1.99 15.09 -9.75
CA PRO A 103 2.88 14.68 -10.85
C PRO A 103 2.45 13.35 -11.48
N PHE A 104 1.96 12.44 -10.66
CA PHE A 104 1.31 11.19 -11.07
C PHE A 104 0.44 10.66 -9.93
N MET A 105 -0.45 9.74 -10.27
CA MET A 105 -1.25 8.98 -9.32
C MET A 105 -1.18 7.50 -9.71
N CYS A 106 -0.91 6.64 -8.75
CA CYS A 106 -0.98 5.20 -8.93
C CYS A 106 -2.34 4.70 -8.45
N LEU A 107 -2.98 3.82 -9.24
CA LEU A 107 -4.26 3.22 -8.91
C LEU A 107 -4.12 1.69 -8.94
N SER A 108 -4.62 1.02 -7.91
CA SER A 108 -4.62 -0.44 -7.81
C SER A 108 -6.01 -0.92 -7.47
N VAL A 109 -6.63 -1.68 -8.34
CA VAL A 109 -7.95 -2.29 -8.08
C VAL A 109 -7.75 -3.51 -7.19
N ILE A 110 -8.24 -3.43 -5.95
CA ILE A 110 -8.08 -4.50 -4.95
C ILE A 110 -9.29 -5.42 -4.85
N ASP A 111 -10.46 -4.94 -5.31
CA ASP A 111 -11.66 -5.77 -5.41
C ASP A 111 -12.63 -5.22 -6.47
N GLY A 112 -13.46 -6.11 -7.04
CA GLY A 112 -14.47 -5.76 -8.04
C GLY A 112 -13.93 -5.52 -9.46
N GLU A 113 -14.75 -4.86 -10.28
CA GLU A 113 -14.47 -4.54 -11.67
C GLU A 113 -15.20 -3.29 -12.13
N GLY A 114 -14.74 -2.69 -13.23
CA GLY A 114 -15.33 -1.48 -13.80
C GLY A 114 -14.50 -0.91 -14.93
N THR A 115 -14.53 0.42 -15.06
CA THR A 115 -13.70 1.15 -16.02
C THR A 115 -12.96 2.29 -15.33
N VAL A 116 -11.79 2.63 -15.85
CA VAL A 116 -11.01 3.83 -15.50
C VAL A 116 -10.80 4.62 -16.78
N CYS A 117 -11.37 5.81 -16.88
CA CYS A 117 -11.39 6.63 -18.11
C CYS A 117 -11.87 5.85 -19.35
N GLY A 118 -12.83 4.93 -19.17
CA GLY A 118 -13.37 4.08 -20.23
C GLY A 118 -12.60 2.77 -20.50
N ASP A 119 -11.39 2.62 -19.96
CA ASP A 119 -10.62 1.37 -20.08
C ASP A 119 -11.10 0.34 -19.03
N PRO A 120 -11.40 -0.91 -19.43
CA PRO A 120 -11.87 -1.93 -18.52
C PRO A 120 -10.80 -2.35 -17.52
N VAL A 121 -11.18 -2.45 -16.25
CA VAL A 121 -10.31 -2.87 -15.14
C VAL A 121 -11.00 -3.91 -14.26
N HIS A 122 -10.21 -4.71 -13.60
CA HIS A 122 -10.66 -5.73 -12.66
C HIS A 122 -9.67 -5.86 -11.49
N LYS A 123 -10.05 -6.62 -10.49
CA LYS A 123 -9.16 -6.96 -9.38
C LYS A 123 -7.78 -7.39 -9.85
N GLY A 124 -6.75 -6.71 -9.35
CA GLY A 124 -5.34 -6.90 -9.74
C GLY A 124 -4.88 -6.00 -10.90
N SER A 125 -5.75 -5.14 -11.46
CA SER A 125 -5.33 -4.11 -12.40
C SER A 125 -4.57 -3.01 -11.67
N HIS A 126 -3.46 -2.56 -12.28
CA HIS A 126 -2.64 -1.45 -11.79
C HIS A 126 -2.45 -0.43 -12.91
N LEU A 127 -2.68 0.83 -12.61
CA LEU A 127 -2.59 1.93 -13.56
C LEU A 127 -1.75 3.08 -13.00
N LEU A 128 -1.20 3.85 -13.90
CA LEU A 128 -0.51 5.10 -13.61
C LEU A 128 -1.22 6.23 -14.37
N ALA A 129 -1.74 7.21 -13.64
CA ALA A 129 -2.29 8.43 -14.21
C ALA A 129 -1.23 9.54 -14.15
N PRO A 130 -0.71 9.99 -15.29
CA PRO A 130 0.28 11.08 -15.35
C PRO A 130 -0.40 12.44 -15.14
N SER A 131 0.38 13.48 -14.88
CA SER A 131 -0.09 14.87 -14.70
C SER A 131 -0.76 15.49 -15.95
N THR A 132 -0.65 14.84 -17.10
CA THR A 132 -1.34 15.25 -18.34
C THR A 132 -2.84 14.95 -18.32
N VAL A 133 -3.27 14.11 -17.39
CA VAL A 133 -4.68 13.81 -17.13
C VAL A 133 -5.12 14.68 -15.97
N SER A 134 -6.19 15.45 -16.12
CA SER A 134 -6.71 16.35 -15.07
C SER A 134 -7.79 15.71 -14.20
N THR A 135 -8.49 14.73 -14.74
CA THR A 135 -9.57 13.99 -14.07
C THR A 135 -9.50 12.52 -14.40
N ILE A 136 -9.91 11.69 -13.45
CA ILE A 136 -9.98 10.24 -13.60
C ILE A 136 -11.43 9.83 -13.37
N ASP A 137 -12.08 9.37 -14.43
CA ASP A 137 -13.45 8.87 -14.35
C ASP A 137 -13.44 7.38 -14.04
N LEU A 138 -14.16 7.02 -13.00
CA LEU A 138 -14.30 5.66 -12.48
C LEU A 138 -15.76 5.24 -12.61
N GLU A 139 -16.03 4.08 -13.20
CA GLU A 139 -17.37 3.52 -13.30
C GLU A 139 -17.37 2.04 -12.93
N GLY A 140 -18.42 1.57 -12.27
CA GLY A 140 -18.60 0.16 -11.93
C GLY A 140 -18.78 -0.08 -10.43
N GLN A 141 -18.42 -1.29 -10.02
CA GLN A 141 -18.40 -1.68 -8.60
C GLN A 141 -17.01 -2.20 -8.26
N MET A 142 -16.20 -1.34 -7.66
CA MET A 142 -14.80 -1.68 -7.36
C MET A 142 -14.27 -0.92 -6.15
N GLU A 143 -13.25 -1.50 -5.54
CA GLU A 143 -12.45 -0.88 -4.49
C GLU A 143 -11.02 -0.71 -4.99
N LEU A 144 -10.49 0.50 -4.86
CA LEU A 144 -9.14 0.85 -5.30
C LEU A 144 -8.33 1.37 -4.12
N ILE A 145 -7.04 1.13 -4.20
CA ILE A 145 -6.05 1.89 -3.44
C ILE A 145 -5.38 2.86 -4.41
N ILE A 146 -5.34 4.10 -4.01
CA ILE A 146 -4.73 5.20 -4.76
C ILE A 146 -3.57 5.74 -3.95
N SER A 147 -2.46 6.04 -4.61
CA SER A 147 -1.34 6.73 -3.98
C SER A 147 -0.80 7.83 -4.87
N HIS A 148 -0.41 8.95 -4.23
CA HIS A 148 0.15 10.13 -4.88
C HIS A 148 1.14 10.85 -3.96
N LEU A 149 1.88 11.79 -4.49
CA LEU A 149 2.83 12.64 -3.75
C LEU A 149 2.14 13.81 -3.07
#